data_d3800119c8c22b0058170b7a4c5dc13c
#
_entry.id   d3800119c8c22b0058170b7a4c5dc13c
#
_cell.length_a   1.000
_cell.length_b   1.000
_cell.length_c   1.000
_cell.angle_alpha   90.00
_cell.angle_beta   90.00
_cell.angle_gamma   90.00
#
_symmetry.space_group_name_H-M   'P 1'
#
loop_
_entity.id
_entity.type
_entity.pdbx_description
1 polymer ?
#
loop_
_entity_poly.entity_id
_entity_poly.type
_entity_poly.pdbx_seq_one_letter_code
_entity_poly.pdbx_strand_id
1 'polypeptide(L)'
;IEHGKAPKNGTYEYMVLIQPSAADLDDLQKTPAYEVLQRDQTAHVVYDKKTGITAYAVFEAYQPVTDKVIASIPAETMVMYAKETGKGVRLSVCDPNLNIKEKAYTTKEPSRPIYKKILLKGRWTLKNSMENVRLERQGNDTQLTVTCQHGQPVEVLMENK
;
A
#
# COMPACT_ATOMS: atom_id res chain seq x y z
N ILE A 1 -0.40 -14.88 -21.59
CA ILE A 1 0.59 -13.96 -22.18
C ILE A 1 1.80 -14.81 -22.53
N GLU A 2 2.15 -14.88 -23.81
CA GLU A 2 3.33 -15.61 -24.28
C GLU A 2 4.52 -14.65 -24.34
N HIS A 3 5.58 -14.96 -23.58
CA HIS A 3 6.83 -14.20 -23.61
C HIS A 3 7.90 -14.84 -24.52
N GLY A 4 7.52 -15.82 -25.34
CA GLY A 4 8.42 -16.59 -26.20
C GLY A 4 9.24 -17.64 -25.42
N LYS A 5 10.20 -18.28 -26.13
CA LYS A 5 11.11 -19.25 -25.54
C LYS A 5 12.26 -18.51 -24.82
N ALA A 6 12.46 -18.78 -23.53
CA ALA A 6 13.50 -18.18 -22.67
C ALA A 6 13.46 -16.62 -22.64
N PRO A 7 12.37 -16.00 -22.18
CA PRO A 7 12.27 -14.55 -22.12
C PRO A 7 13.30 -13.99 -21.15
N LYS A 8 13.97 -12.89 -21.56
CA LYS A 8 14.84 -12.11 -20.68
C LYS A 8 14.10 -10.83 -20.30
N ASN A 9 13.98 -10.56 -18.99
CA ASN A 9 13.35 -9.34 -18.45
C ASN A 9 11.90 -9.15 -18.92
N GLY A 10 11.16 -10.24 -19.14
CA GLY A 10 9.75 -10.18 -19.51
C GLY A 10 8.90 -9.56 -18.40
N THR A 11 8.19 -8.49 -18.71
CA THR A 11 7.23 -7.87 -17.80
C THR A 11 5.88 -7.81 -18.46
N TYR A 12 4.82 -7.85 -17.66
CA TYR A 12 3.47 -7.62 -18.15
C TYR A 12 2.74 -6.68 -17.19
N GLU A 13 1.77 -5.98 -17.73
CA GLU A 13 0.90 -5.10 -17.00
C GLU A 13 -0.51 -5.29 -17.55
N TYR A 14 -1.50 -5.37 -16.66
CA TYR A 14 -2.89 -5.48 -17.08
C TYR A 14 -3.80 -4.76 -16.09
N MET A 15 -4.95 -4.34 -16.59
CA MET A 15 -6.02 -3.77 -15.80
C MET A 15 -7.30 -4.58 -16.03
N VAL A 16 -8.04 -4.84 -14.97
CA VAL A 16 -9.36 -5.49 -15.04
C VAL A 16 -10.42 -4.44 -14.87
N LEU A 17 -11.31 -4.35 -15.85
CA LEU A 17 -12.46 -3.46 -15.82
C LEU A 17 -13.74 -4.26 -15.61
N ILE A 18 -14.62 -3.75 -14.78
CA ILE A 18 -15.92 -4.38 -14.50
C ILE A 18 -16.96 -3.77 -15.43
N GLN A 19 -17.46 -4.58 -16.37
CA GLN A 19 -18.52 -4.21 -17.33
C GLN A 19 -18.26 -2.88 -18.07
N PRO A 20 -17.08 -2.67 -18.68
CA PRO A 20 -16.79 -1.45 -19.40
C PRO A 20 -17.62 -1.39 -20.69
N SER A 21 -18.01 -0.18 -21.08
CA SER A 21 -18.49 0.08 -22.45
C SER A 21 -17.31 0.13 -23.44
N ALA A 22 -17.58 0.06 -24.74
CA ALA A 22 -16.55 0.23 -25.76
C ALA A 22 -15.88 1.62 -25.67
N ALA A 23 -16.65 2.66 -25.36
CA ALA A 23 -16.14 4.01 -25.16
C ALA A 23 -15.18 4.09 -23.96
N ASP A 24 -15.48 3.40 -22.84
CA ASP A 24 -14.59 3.36 -21.68
C ASP A 24 -13.24 2.70 -22.03
N LEU A 25 -13.25 1.67 -22.87
CA LEU A 25 -12.04 1.00 -23.34
C LEU A 25 -11.19 1.91 -24.23
N ASP A 26 -11.83 2.61 -25.17
CA ASP A 26 -11.17 3.55 -26.08
C ASP A 26 -10.54 4.73 -25.31
N ASP A 27 -11.23 5.26 -24.32
CA ASP A 27 -10.75 6.36 -23.49
C ASP A 27 -9.57 5.92 -22.61
N LEU A 28 -9.63 4.73 -22.04
CA LEU A 28 -8.53 4.18 -21.22
C LEU A 28 -7.29 3.84 -22.04
N GLN A 29 -7.43 3.43 -23.28
CA GLN A 29 -6.29 3.24 -24.19
C GLN A 29 -5.59 4.56 -24.49
N LYS A 30 -6.32 5.66 -24.65
CA LYS A 30 -5.78 6.99 -24.93
C LYS A 30 -5.21 7.65 -23.67
N THR A 31 -5.89 7.48 -22.55
CA THR A 31 -5.56 8.13 -21.28
C THR A 31 -5.69 7.14 -20.13
N PRO A 32 -4.63 6.39 -19.82
CA PRO A 32 -4.65 5.47 -18.69
C PRO A 32 -5.06 6.16 -17.39
N ALA A 33 -6.02 5.56 -16.67
CA ALA A 33 -6.52 6.06 -15.40
C ALA A 33 -5.50 5.98 -14.27
N TYR A 34 -4.41 5.28 -14.47
CA TYR A 34 -3.35 5.08 -13.49
C TYR A 34 -1.98 5.39 -14.08
N GLU A 35 -1.00 5.48 -13.21
CA GLU A 35 0.40 5.67 -13.52
C GLU A 35 1.25 4.72 -12.67
N VAL A 36 2.15 3.98 -13.30
CA VAL A 36 3.14 3.16 -12.59
C VAL A 36 4.33 4.04 -12.26
N LEU A 37 4.46 4.41 -10.98
CA LEU A 37 5.53 5.29 -10.51
C LEU A 37 6.84 4.54 -10.29
N GLN A 38 6.76 3.25 -9.95
CA GLN A 38 7.91 2.36 -9.76
C GLN A 38 7.48 0.91 -10.00
N ARG A 39 8.40 0.12 -10.59
CA ARG A 39 8.22 -1.32 -10.78
C ARG A 39 9.58 -1.99 -10.87
N ASP A 40 10.07 -2.45 -9.73
CA ASP A 40 11.33 -3.17 -9.60
C ASP A 40 11.25 -4.23 -8.50
N GLN A 41 12.38 -4.80 -8.10
CA GLN A 41 12.44 -5.83 -7.06
C GLN A 41 12.20 -5.28 -5.65
N THR A 42 12.32 -3.99 -5.44
CA THR A 42 12.14 -3.36 -4.13
C THR A 42 10.67 -3.03 -3.87
N ALA A 43 9.99 -2.44 -4.87
CA ALA A 43 8.60 -2.05 -4.73
C ALA A 43 7.87 -1.91 -6.08
N HIS A 44 6.55 -2.14 -6.03
CA HIS A 44 5.64 -1.67 -7.07
C HIS A 44 4.82 -0.52 -6.50
N VAL A 45 4.81 0.61 -7.21
CA VAL A 45 4.09 1.81 -6.82
C VAL A 45 3.19 2.27 -7.95
N VAL A 46 1.91 2.41 -7.66
CA VAL A 46 0.90 2.82 -8.63
C VAL A 46 0.10 4.01 -8.09
N TYR A 47 -0.13 4.99 -8.93
CA TYR A 47 -1.00 6.12 -8.65
C TYR A 47 -2.27 6.02 -9.49
N ASP A 48 -3.43 6.00 -8.86
CA ASP A 48 -4.73 6.10 -9.52
C ASP A 48 -5.12 7.58 -9.65
N LYS A 49 -5.18 8.06 -10.89
CA LYS A 49 -5.49 9.46 -11.22
C LYS A 49 -6.93 9.83 -10.91
N LYS A 50 -7.85 8.87 -10.96
CA LYS A 50 -9.28 9.09 -10.75
C LYS A 50 -9.63 9.25 -9.27
N THR A 51 -9.03 8.44 -8.41
CA THR A 51 -9.29 8.45 -6.96
C THR A 51 -8.25 9.24 -6.19
N GLY A 52 -7.09 9.54 -6.80
CA GLY A 52 -5.96 10.17 -6.11
C GLY A 52 -5.26 9.24 -5.11
N ILE A 53 -5.48 7.93 -5.22
CA ILE A 53 -4.86 6.93 -4.36
C ILE A 53 -3.46 6.60 -4.86
N THR A 54 -2.48 6.61 -3.96
CA THR A 54 -1.16 6.00 -4.20
C THR A 54 -1.11 4.66 -3.47
N ALA A 55 -0.76 3.60 -4.19
CA ALA A 55 -0.66 2.24 -3.68
C ALA A 55 0.79 1.73 -3.79
N TYR A 56 1.26 1.09 -2.72
CA TYR A 56 2.59 0.50 -2.59
C TYR A 56 2.46 -0.99 -2.29
N ALA A 57 3.12 -1.82 -3.07
CA ALA A 57 3.46 -3.20 -2.71
C ALA A 57 4.97 -3.24 -2.51
N VAL A 58 5.41 -3.39 -1.26
CA VAL A 58 6.81 -3.27 -0.86
C VAL A 58 7.36 -4.65 -0.52
N PHE A 59 8.41 -5.07 -1.23
CA PHE A 59 9.07 -6.36 -1.07
C PHE A 59 10.30 -6.27 -0.17
N GLU A 60 11.04 -5.15 -0.28
CA GLU A 60 12.19 -4.82 0.56
C GLU A 60 11.95 -3.47 1.26
N ALA A 61 12.68 -3.18 2.34
CA ALA A 61 12.55 -1.91 3.04
C ALA A 61 12.73 -0.72 2.07
N TYR A 62 11.76 0.17 2.02
CA TYR A 62 11.63 1.16 0.96
C TYR A 62 11.49 2.58 1.49
N GLN A 63 12.18 3.52 0.83
CA GLN A 63 12.14 4.96 1.12
C GLN A 63 11.72 5.72 -0.14
N PRO A 64 10.43 6.06 -0.30
CA PRO A 64 9.94 6.81 -1.46
C PRO A 64 10.47 8.25 -1.45
N VAL A 65 11.37 8.56 -2.36
CA VAL A 65 12.07 9.87 -2.41
C VAL A 65 11.09 11.01 -2.69
N THR A 66 10.19 10.82 -3.62
CA THR A 66 9.26 11.86 -4.11
C THR A 66 7.94 11.95 -3.33
N ASP A 67 7.63 10.96 -2.50
CA ASP A 67 6.40 10.97 -1.72
C ASP A 67 6.41 12.08 -0.66
N LYS A 68 5.27 12.75 -0.49
CA LYS A 68 5.13 13.87 0.46
C LYS A 68 4.59 13.44 1.82
N VAL A 69 4.06 12.22 1.93
CA VAL A 69 3.43 11.69 3.15
C VAL A 69 4.32 10.62 3.77
N ILE A 70 4.84 9.71 2.97
CA ILE A 70 5.58 8.55 3.43
C ILE A 70 7.09 8.81 3.33
N ALA A 71 7.82 8.56 4.42
CA ALA A 71 9.28 8.61 4.46
C ALA A 71 9.90 7.20 4.34
N SER A 72 9.29 6.18 4.97
CA SER A 72 9.75 4.79 4.79
C SER A 72 8.63 3.78 5.07
N ILE A 73 8.73 2.64 4.39
CA ILE A 73 7.85 1.48 4.53
C ILE A 73 8.73 0.25 4.78
N PRO A 74 8.45 -0.60 5.78
CA PRO A 74 9.18 -1.84 5.99
C PRO A 74 8.87 -2.87 4.90
N ALA A 75 9.75 -3.86 4.77
CA ALA A 75 9.57 -4.99 3.84
C ALA A 75 8.23 -5.73 4.07
N GLU A 76 7.78 -6.40 3.02
CA GLU A 76 6.56 -7.23 3.01
C GLU A 76 5.34 -6.47 3.52
N THR A 77 5.15 -5.24 3.02
CA THR A 77 4.04 -4.38 3.44
C THR A 77 3.29 -3.83 2.23
N MET A 78 1.98 -3.86 2.29
CA MET A 78 1.12 -3.13 1.36
C MET A 78 0.57 -1.88 2.04
N VAL A 79 0.68 -0.76 1.36
CA VAL A 79 0.17 0.53 1.84
C VAL A 79 -0.60 1.20 0.72
N MET A 80 -1.77 1.74 1.04
CA MET A 80 -2.47 2.66 0.17
C MET A 80 -2.80 3.92 0.95
N TYR A 81 -2.70 5.08 0.31
CA TYR A 81 -3.22 6.29 0.91
C TYR A 81 -3.90 7.20 -0.09
N ALA A 82 -4.88 7.95 0.39
CA ALA A 82 -5.52 9.05 -0.29
C ALA A 82 -5.51 10.30 0.58
N LYS A 83 -5.40 11.46 -0.04
CA LYS A 83 -5.59 12.74 0.65
C LYS A 83 -7.08 12.93 0.95
N GLU A 84 -7.36 13.32 2.17
CA GLU A 84 -8.68 13.76 2.60
C GLU A 84 -8.78 15.29 2.53
N THR A 85 -9.97 15.83 2.76
CA THR A 85 -10.18 17.27 2.83
C THR A 85 -9.29 17.93 3.88
N GLY A 86 -8.76 19.11 3.57
CA GLY A 86 -7.83 19.82 4.43
C GLY A 86 -6.44 19.20 4.45
N LYS A 87 -5.90 18.93 5.63
CA LYS A 87 -4.59 18.33 5.84
C LYS A 87 -4.67 16.83 6.19
N GLY A 88 -5.81 16.21 5.94
CA GLY A 88 -6.06 14.81 6.29
C GLY A 88 -5.50 13.82 5.29
N VAL A 89 -5.23 12.61 5.77
CA VAL A 89 -4.87 11.44 4.97
C VAL A 89 -5.61 10.23 5.52
N ARG A 90 -6.22 9.47 4.61
CA ARG A 90 -6.68 8.10 4.87
C ARG A 90 -5.61 7.14 4.40
N LEU A 91 -5.12 6.31 5.29
CA LEU A 91 -4.07 5.34 5.02
C LEU A 91 -4.59 3.95 5.36
N SER A 92 -4.34 2.98 4.48
CA SER A 92 -4.63 1.56 4.68
C SER A 92 -3.34 0.79 4.67
N VAL A 93 -3.09 -0.03 5.68
CA VAL A 93 -1.87 -0.84 5.85
C VAL A 93 -2.24 -2.30 5.98
N CYS A 94 -1.54 -3.16 5.26
CA CYS A 94 -1.72 -4.61 5.32
C CYS A 94 -0.36 -5.32 5.30
N ASP A 95 -0.25 -6.38 6.09
CA ASP A 95 0.77 -7.42 5.87
C ASP A 95 0.19 -8.44 4.89
N PRO A 96 0.73 -8.59 3.67
CA PRO A 96 0.21 -9.54 2.69
C PRO A 96 0.49 -11.00 3.08
N ASN A 97 1.42 -11.23 4.00
CA ASN A 97 1.73 -12.55 4.48
C ASN A 97 0.72 -12.95 5.57
N LEU A 98 -0.02 -14.03 5.33
CA LEU A 98 -1.02 -14.53 6.28
C LEU A 98 -0.38 -15.11 7.55
N ASN A 99 0.94 -15.33 7.57
CA ASN A 99 1.69 -15.89 8.70
C ASN A 99 1.07 -17.19 9.25
N ILE A 100 0.59 -18.03 8.33
CA ILE A 100 -0.01 -19.31 8.63
C ILE A 100 1.11 -20.32 8.90
N LYS A 101 1.04 -21.04 10.00
CA LYS A 101 1.99 -22.14 10.29
C LYS A 101 1.85 -23.24 9.24
N GLU A 102 2.94 -23.94 8.91
CA GLU A 102 3.00 -24.99 7.87
C GLU A 102 1.94 -26.12 8.01
N LYS A 103 1.34 -26.28 9.18
CA LYS A 103 0.27 -27.26 9.46
C LYS A 103 -1.13 -26.65 9.58
N ALA A 104 -1.31 -25.44 9.09
CA ALA A 104 -2.55 -24.67 9.34
C ALA A 104 -3.81 -25.17 8.63
N TYR A 105 -3.71 -26.08 7.68
CA TYR A 105 -4.89 -26.72 7.07
C TYR A 105 -5.75 -27.50 8.07
N THR A 106 -5.23 -27.78 9.25
CA THR A 106 -5.88 -28.57 10.29
C THR A 106 -6.05 -27.82 11.62
N THR A 107 -5.48 -26.63 11.78
CA THR A 107 -5.50 -25.88 13.03
C THR A 107 -6.44 -24.68 12.94
N LYS A 108 -7.25 -24.48 13.96
CA LYS A 108 -8.06 -23.25 14.14
C LYS A 108 -7.26 -22.11 14.78
N GLU A 109 -5.94 -22.21 14.79
CA GLU A 109 -5.10 -21.16 15.37
C GLU A 109 -5.12 -19.91 14.50
N PRO A 110 -5.32 -18.72 15.09
CA PRO A 110 -5.24 -17.48 14.37
C PRO A 110 -3.79 -17.22 13.91
N SER A 111 -3.62 -16.44 12.82
CA SER A 111 -2.31 -15.96 12.43
C SER A 111 -1.69 -15.09 13.51
N ARG A 112 -0.35 -15.04 13.57
CA ARG A 112 0.33 -14.19 14.55
C ARG A 112 0.19 -12.72 14.17
N PRO A 113 -0.09 -11.83 15.14
CA PRO A 113 -0.04 -10.39 14.88
C PRO A 113 1.38 -9.97 14.49
N ILE A 114 1.50 -9.13 13.48
CA ILE A 114 2.74 -8.54 12.99
C ILE A 114 2.68 -7.02 13.12
N TYR A 115 3.74 -6.40 13.57
CA TYR A 115 3.84 -4.96 13.70
C TYR A 115 4.53 -4.36 12.47
N LYS A 116 3.85 -3.52 11.73
CA LYS A 116 4.41 -2.73 10.62
C LYS A 116 4.67 -1.31 11.10
N LYS A 117 5.91 -0.84 10.93
CA LYS A 117 6.34 0.50 11.34
C LYS A 117 6.60 1.34 10.11
N ILE A 118 5.73 2.28 9.83
CA ILE A 118 5.80 3.20 8.69
C ILE A 118 6.23 4.56 9.21
N LEU A 119 7.24 5.16 8.61
CA LEU A 119 7.64 6.53 8.93
C LEU A 119 6.91 7.49 8.00
N LEU A 120 6.22 8.45 8.58
CA LEU A 120 5.46 9.48 7.89
C LEU A 120 6.18 10.83 8.02
N LYS A 121 6.31 11.57 6.93
CA LYS A 121 6.90 12.91 6.89
C LYS A 121 6.02 13.90 7.64
N GLY A 122 6.58 14.59 8.63
CA GLY A 122 5.87 15.60 9.40
C GLY A 122 5.14 15.06 10.63
N ARG A 123 4.26 15.90 11.19
CA ARG A 123 3.60 15.64 12.47
C ARG A 123 2.15 15.24 12.26
N TRP A 124 1.86 13.98 12.55
CA TRP A 124 0.54 13.40 12.37
C TRP A 124 -0.14 13.11 13.69
N THR A 125 -1.47 13.20 13.70
CA THR A 125 -2.34 12.76 14.80
C THR A 125 -3.46 11.90 14.25
N LEU A 126 -3.90 10.92 15.04
CA LEU A 126 -5.09 10.12 14.71
C LEU A 126 -6.34 10.98 14.87
N LYS A 127 -7.29 10.88 13.95
CA LYS A 127 -8.63 11.45 14.13
C LYS A 127 -9.47 10.65 15.12
N ASN A 128 -9.24 9.32 15.16
CA ASN A 128 -9.91 8.43 16.09
C ASN A 128 -8.87 7.53 16.78
N SER A 129 -9.06 7.25 18.05
CA SER A 129 -8.23 6.28 18.77
C SER A 129 -8.51 4.85 18.28
N MET A 130 -7.46 4.05 18.11
CA MET A 130 -7.54 2.65 17.66
C MET A 130 -6.57 1.80 18.49
N GLU A 131 -7.02 0.63 18.96
CA GLU A 131 -6.21 -0.25 19.82
C GLU A 131 -5.01 -0.87 19.07
N ASN A 132 -5.16 -1.11 17.78
CA ASN A 132 -4.16 -1.72 16.92
C ASN A 132 -3.25 -0.71 16.21
N VAL A 133 -3.30 0.58 16.59
CA VAL A 133 -2.54 1.66 15.97
C VAL A 133 -1.89 2.53 17.03
N ARG A 134 -0.61 2.86 16.83
CA ARG A 134 0.14 3.81 17.67
C ARG A 134 0.89 4.80 16.81
N LEU A 135 0.91 6.06 17.25
CA LEU A 135 1.77 7.11 16.69
C LEU A 135 2.82 7.52 17.73
N GLU A 136 4.06 7.54 17.28
CA GLU A 136 5.19 7.99 18.10
C GLU A 136 5.98 9.05 17.32
N ARG A 137 6.45 10.06 18.05
CA ARG A 137 7.27 11.10 17.43
C ARG A 137 8.68 10.59 17.19
N GLN A 138 9.20 10.78 15.96
CA GLN A 138 10.56 10.45 15.59
C GLN A 138 11.23 11.66 14.93
N GLY A 139 11.87 12.50 15.75
CA GLY A 139 12.43 13.77 15.29
C GLY A 139 11.34 14.73 14.77
N ASN A 140 11.42 15.11 13.48
CA ASN A 140 10.42 15.93 12.80
C ASN A 140 9.28 15.13 12.20
N ASP A 141 9.41 13.82 12.16
CA ASP A 141 8.48 12.88 11.53
C ASP A 141 7.66 12.12 12.58
N THR A 142 6.72 11.30 12.10
CA THR A 142 5.83 10.49 12.92
C THR A 142 5.97 9.02 12.52
N GLN A 143 6.33 8.16 13.47
CA GLN A 143 6.27 6.71 13.28
C GLN A 143 4.86 6.23 13.56
N LEU A 144 4.24 5.65 12.53
CA LEU A 144 3.00 4.90 12.61
C LEU A 144 3.33 3.42 12.83
N THR A 145 2.87 2.85 13.94
CA THR A 145 2.93 1.40 14.19
C THR A 145 1.53 0.82 14.07
N VAL A 146 1.36 -0.15 13.18
CA VAL A 146 0.09 -0.84 12.93
C VAL A 146 0.25 -2.32 13.25
N THR A 147 -0.70 -2.89 13.99
CA THR A 147 -0.79 -4.33 14.23
C THR A 147 -1.63 -4.96 13.12
N CYS A 148 -0.98 -5.69 12.24
CA CYS A 148 -1.61 -6.43 11.14
C CYS A 148 -1.81 -7.89 11.53
N GLN A 149 -2.94 -8.49 11.11
CA GLN A 149 -3.25 -9.89 11.34
C GLN A 149 -4.18 -10.43 10.24
N HIS A 150 -4.05 -11.69 9.90
CA HIS A 150 -4.90 -12.38 8.91
C HIS A 150 -4.89 -11.78 7.49
N GLY A 151 -3.88 -11.00 7.14
CA GLY A 151 -3.86 -10.29 5.85
C GLY A 151 -4.92 -9.19 5.73
N GLN A 152 -5.59 -8.83 6.83
CA GLN A 152 -6.62 -7.79 6.80
C GLN A 152 -5.99 -6.40 6.79
N PRO A 153 -6.54 -5.47 5.99
CA PRO A 153 -6.12 -4.08 6.02
C PRO A 153 -6.58 -3.38 7.30
N VAL A 154 -5.72 -2.51 7.81
CA VAL A 154 -6.03 -1.59 8.90
C VAL A 154 -6.12 -0.19 8.31
N GLU A 155 -7.30 0.40 8.36
CA GLU A 155 -7.53 1.78 7.90
C GLU A 155 -7.30 2.78 9.02
N VAL A 156 -6.51 3.82 8.72
CA VAL A 156 -6.14 4.87 9.68
C VAL A 156 -6.46 6.22 9.08
N LEU A 157 -7.23 7.02 9.79
CA LEU A 157 -7.52 8.40 9.42
C LEU A 157 -6.68 9.34 10.26
N MET A 158 -5.85 10.14 9.61
CA MET A 158 -4.87 11.02 10.26
C MET A 158 -4.97 12.46 9.75
N GLU A 159 -4.47 13.37 10.55
CA GLU A 159 -4.36 14.78 10.23
C GLU A 159 -2.96 15.32 10.52
N ASN A 160 -2.41 16.10 9.59
CA ASN A 160 -1.12 16.78 9.75
C ASN A 160 -1.31 18.08 10.52
N LYS A 161 -0.48 18.30 11.55
CA LYS A 161 -0.47 19.51 12.38
C LYS A 161 0.27 20.68 11.74
#